data_fb8fa8fae1f8298e059b6f411ae71ff5
#
_entry.id   fb8fa8fae1f8298e059b6f411ae71ff5
#
_cell.length_a   1.000
_cell.length_b   1.000
_cell.length_c   1.000
_cell.angle_alpha   90.00
_cell.angle_beta   90.00
_cell.angle_gamma   90.00
#
_symmetry.space_group_name_H-M   'P 1'
#
loop_
_entity.id
_entity.type
_entity.pdbx_description
1 polymer ?
#
loop_
_entity_poly.entity_id
_entity_poly.type
_entity_poly.pdbx_seq_one_letter_code
_entity_poly.pdbx_strand_id
1 'polypeptide(L)'
;MITHLQGRLVEKTPTYLVIDCNGVGYWVNISLHTFSQLSDTQQLKIYTYLQIKEDAHTLFGFFDKFEREIFSLLISVSGVGANTARVMLSSLSPAQLQSAIVNSDVRTIQSVKGIGAKTAQRIILDLKEKMVKLTSDNASLVAASQSPSSKEEALAALEV
;
A
#
# COMPACT_ATOMS: atom_id res chain seq x y z
N MET A 1 -12.48 -11.80 -5.79
CA MET A 1 -11.54 -10.88 -5.11
C MET A 1 -12.16 -9.50 -5.01
N ILE A 2 -12.02 -8.83 -3.88
CA ILE A 2 -12.48 -7.44 -3.69
C ILE A 2 -11.26 -6.53 -3.90
N THR A 3 -11.26 -5.74 -4.98
CA THR A 3 -10.12 -4.89 -5.37
C THR A 3 -10.16 -3.53 -4.69
N HIS A 4 -11.33 -3.00 -4.44
CA HIS A 4 -11.53 -1.71 -3.79
C HIS A 4 -12.96 -1.62 -3.23
N LEU A 5 -13.13 -0.71 -2.29
CA LEU A 5 -14.44 -0.31 -1.76
C LEU A 5 -14.58 1.18 -1.90
N GLN A 6 -15.77 1.63 -2.27
CA GLN A 6 -16.11 3.04 -2.35
C GLN A 6 -17.43 3.29 -1.63
N GLY A 7 -17.41 4.17 -0.66
CA GLY A 7 -18.59 4.44 0.13
C GLY A 7 -18.35 5.50 1.19
N ARG A 8 -19.22 5.51 2.19
CA ARG A 8 -19.19 6.47 3.28
C ARG A 8 -18.36 5.93 4.45
N LEU A 9 -17.43 6.74 4.93
CA LEU A 9 -16.64 6.42 6.13
C LEU A 9 -17.53 6.53 7.36
N VAL A 10 -17.75 5.40 8.05
CA VAL A 10 -18.58 5.32 9.26
C VAL A 10 -17.73 5.44 10.52
N GLU A 11 -16.60 4.74 10.55
CA GLU A 11 -15.70 4.72 11.68
C GLU A 11 -14.26 4.67 11.18
N LYS A 12 -13.37 5.38 11.85
CA LYS A 12 -11.95 5.44 11.49
C LYS A 12 -11.11 5.36 12.77
N THR A 13 -10.23 4.37 12.82
CA THR A 13 -9.25 4.19 13.90
C THR A 13 -7.85 3.97 13.30
N PRO A 14 -6.78 4.06 14.10
CA PRO A 14 -5.44 3.78 13.58
C PRO A 14 -5.23 2.34 13.08
N THR A 15 -6.09 1.40 13.44
CA THR A 15 -5.92 -0.02 13.09
C THR A 15 -6.97 -0.54 12.12
N TYR A 16 -8.13 0.10 12.06
CA TYR A 16 -9.21 -0.31 11.16
C TYR A 16 -10.12 0.87 10.81
N LEU A 17 -10.90 0.68 9.76
CA LEU A 17 -12.02 1.55 9.44
C LEU A 17 -13.25 0.73 9.08
N VAL A 18 -14.43 1.36 9.16
CA VAL A 18 -15.68 0.80 8.66
C VAL A 18 -16.19 1.70 7.56
N ILE A 19 -16.45 1.12 6.40
CA ILE A 19 -16.96 1.82 5.23
C ILE A 19 -18.33 1.25 4.85
N ASP A 20 -19.30 2.12 4.67
CA ASP A 20 -20.67 1.77 4.26
C ASP A 20 -20.79 1.89 2.74
N CYS A 21 -21.02 0.77 2.09
CA CYS A 21 -21.23 0.71 0.65
C CYS A 21 -22.69 0.28 0.40
N ASN A 22 -23.56 1.27 0.18
CA ASN A 22 -24.99 1.06 -0.06
C ASN A 22 -25.69 0.21 1.01
N GLY A 23 -25.41 0.47 2.28
CA GLY A 23 -26.03 -0.20 3.41
C GLY A 23 -25.26 -1.43 3.93
N VAL A 24 -24.19 -1.82 3.25
CA VAL A 24 -23.30 -2.89 3.73
C VAL A 24 -22.07 -2.29 4.39
N GLY A 25 -21.87 -2.56 5.67
CA GLY A 25 -20.69 -2.09 6.41
C GLY A 25 -19.55 -3.09 6.31
N TYR A 26 -18.41 -2.64 5.78
CA TYR A 26 -17.19 -3.44 5.67
C TYR A 26 -16.19 -3.01 6.72
N TRP A 27 -15.73 -3.98 7.51
CA TRP A 27 -14.61 -3.79 8.45
C TRP A 27 -13.31 -4.02 7.70
N VAL A 28 -12.47 -3.00 7.64
CA VAL A 28 -11.23 -3.03 6.87
C VAL A 28 -10.05 -2.72 7.78
N ASN A 29 -9.11 -3.64 7.89
CA ASN A 29 -7.88 -3.41 8.65
C ASN A 29 -6.93 -2.54 7.85
N ILE A 30 -6.33 -1.55 8.48
CA ILE A 30 -5.44 -0.59 7.82
C ILE A 30 -4.12 -0.45 8.58
N SER A 31 -3.11 0.09 7.89
CA SER A 31 -1.85 0.51 8.49
C SER A 31 -1.95 1.93 9.03
N LEU A 32 -1.00 2.32 9.88
CA LEU A 32 -0.87 3.71 10.32
C LEU A 32 -0.60 4.65 9.15
N HIS A 33 0.12 4.18 8.13
CA HIS A 33 0.36 4.96 6.92
C HIS A 33 -0.96 5.31 6.23
N THR A 34 -1.82 4.32 5.98
CA THR A 34 -3.16 4.55 5.41
C THR A 34 -3.98 5.48 6.28
N PHE A 35 -4.00 5.25 7.60
CA PHE A 35 -4.72 6.11 8.53
C PHE A 35 -4.28 7.57 8.43
N SER A 36 -2.98 7.82 8.33
CA SER A 36 -2.43 9.18 8.25
C SER A 36 -2.73 9.88 6.92
N GLN A 37 -2.93 9.11 5.84
CA GLN A 37 -3.21 9.63 4.51
C GLN A 37 -4.69 9.90 4.26
N LEU A 38 -5.58 9.26 5.01
CA LEU A 38 -7.01 9.43 4.85
C LEU A 38 -7.46 10.75 5.47
N SER A 39 -8.19 11.55 4.69
CA SER A 39 -8.88 12.73 5.21
C SER A 39 -10.18 12.32 5.89
N ASP A 40 -10.75 13.20 6.72
CA ASP A 40 -12.03 12.98 7.39
C ASP A 40 -13.23 13.25 6.45
N THR A 41 -13.04 13.02 5.16
CA THR A 41 -14.11 13.16 4.17
C THR A 41 -15.14 12.05 4.31
N GLN A 42 -16.40 12.38 4.10
CA GLN A 42 -17.49 11.41 4.21
C GLN A 42 -17.43 10.33 3.14
N GLN A 43 -16.93 10.64 1.95
CA GLN A 43 -16.79 9.70 0.85
C GLN A 43 -15.34 9.24 0.72
N LEU A 44 -15.16 7.95 0.59
CA LEU A 44 -13.84 7.32 0.58
C LEU A 44 -13.79 6.22 -0.47
N LYS A 45 -12.68 6.16 -1.19
CA LYS A 45 -12.30 4.99 -1.98
C LYS A 45 -11.04 4.39 -1.37
N ILE A 46 -11.08 3.12 -1.04
CA ILE A 46 -9.96 2.40 -0.45
C ILE A 46 -9.66 1.15 -1.28
N TYR A 47 -8.39 0.91 -1.57
CA TYR A 47 -7.95 -0.30 -2.25
C TYR A 47 -7.82 -1.42 -1.23
N THR A 48 -8.24 -2.62 -1.60
CA THR A 48 -8.34 -3.73 -0.66
C THR A 48 -7.59 -4.97 -1.11
N TYR A 49 -7.26 -5.78 -0.13
CA TYR A 49 -6.80 -7.14 -0.28
C TYR A 49 -7.66 -8.02 0.62
N LEU A 50 -8.29 -9.03 0.03
CA LEU A 50 -9.12 -9.99 0.76
C LEU A 50 -8.30 -11.23 1.10
N GLN A 51 -8.07 -11.46 2.39
CA GLN A 51 -7.45 -12.68 2.88
C GLN A 51 -8.54 -13.69 3.26
N ILE A 52 -8.54 -14.84 2.62
CA ILE A 52 -9.47 -15.93 2.89
C ILE A 52 -8.73 -17.05 3.59
N LYS A 53 -9.20 -17.39 4.80
CA LYS A 53 -8.77 -18.56 5.59
C LYS A 53 -9.98 -19.43 5.87
N GLU A 54 -9.74 -20.66 6.34
CA GLU A 54 -10.83 -21.60 6.68
C GLU A 54 -11.83 -21.01 7.69
N ASP A 55 -11.32 -20.26 8.66
CA ASP A 55 -12.08 -19.71 9.79
C ASP A 55 -12.38 -18.23 9.69
N ALA A 56 -11.87 -17.52 8.69
CA ALA A 56 -12.03 -16.08 8.62
C ALA A 56 -11.83 -15.51 7.21
N HIS A 57 -12.60 -14.48 6.90
CA HIS A 57 -12.38 -13.59 5.76
C HIS A 57 -11.99 -12.23 6.31
N THR A 58 -10.80 -11.74 5.95
CA THR A 58 -10.26 -10.48 6.47
C THR A 58 -9.95 -9.52 5.33
N LEU A 59 -10.46 -8.29 5.42
CA LEU A 59 -10.15 -7.23 4.49
C LEU A 59 -9.02 -6.36 5.04
N PHE A 60 -8.04 -6.09 4.20
CA PHE A 60 -7.00 -5.11 4.43
C PHE A 60 -7.18 -3.97 3.44
N GLY A 61 -7.05 -2.72 3.91
CA GLY A 61 -7.26 -1.54 3.09
C GLY A 61 -6.03 -0.68 2.99
N PHE A 62 -5.88 -0.03 1.84
CA PHE A 62 -4.71 0.76 1.49
C PHE A 62 -5.14 2.08 0.85
N PHE A 63 -4.43 3.15 1.18
CA PHE A 63 -4.69 4.47 0.65
C PHE A 63 -4.55 4.51 -0.88
N ASP A 64 -3.51 3.86 -1.41
CA ASP A 64 -3.24 3.81 -2.84
C ASP A 64 -2.86 2.40 -3.31
N LYS A 65 -2.78 2.23 -4.62
CA LYS A 65 -2.39 0.95 -5.23
C LYS A 65 -0.95 0.56 -4.92
N PHE A 66 -0.07 1.55 -4.76
CA PHE A 66 1.33 1.32 -4.45
C PHE A 66 1.50 0.62 -3.11
N GLU A 67 0.82 1.11 -2.07
CA GLU A 67 0.84 0.46 -0.76
C GLU A 67 0.30 -0.98 -0.83
N ARG A 68 -0.78 -1.20 -1.58
CA ARG A 68 -1.34 -2.54 -1.79
C ARG A 68 -0.34 -3.47 -2.48
N GLU A 69 0.37 -3.00 -3.49
CA GLU A 69 1.42 -3.76 -4.18
C GLU A 69 2.55 -4.16 -3.23
N ILE A 70 3.03 -3.22 -2.42
CA ILE A 70 4.06 -3.50 -1.40
C ILE A 70 3.56 -4.55 -0.42
N PHE A 71 2.33 -4.41 0.08
CA PHE A 71 1.72 -5.39 0.97
C PHE A 71 1.66 -6.78 0.33
N SER A 72 1.21 -6.86 -0.91
CA SER A 72 1.10 -8.13 -1.64
C SER A 72 2.45 -8.81 -1.81
N LEU A 73 3.50 -8.04 -2.11
CA LEU A 73 4.85 -8.56 -2.21
C LEU A 73 5.37 -9.05 -0.86
N LEU A 74 5.11 -8.32 0.23
CA LEU A 74 5.54 -8.72 1.58
C LEU A 74 4.93 -10.06 1.99
N ILE A 75 3.64 -10.25 1.78
CA ILE A 75 2.97 -11.50 2.17
C ILE A 75 3.36 -12.68 1.29
N SER A 76 3.96 -12.45 0.12
CA SER A 76 4.50 -13.52 -0.72
C SER A 76 5.77 -14.14 -0.14
N VAL A 77 6.43 -13.47 0.80
CA VAL A 77 7.64 -13.96 1.46
C VAL A 77 7.26 -14.95 2.56
N SER A 78 7.86 -16.12 2.54
CA SER A 78 7.65 -17.13 3.58
C SER A 78 8.09 -16.59 4.95
N GLY A 79 7.21 -16.71 5.93
CA GLY A 79 7.42 -16.15 7.28
C GLY A 79 6.86 -14.75 7.50
N VAL A 80 6.32 -14.11 6.45
CA VAL A 80 5.65 -12.80 6.56
C VAL A 80 4.15 -12.99 6.36
N GLY A 81 3.39 -12.87 7.43
CA GLY A 81 1.93 -12.90 7.38
C GLY A 81 1.33 -11.53 7.13
N ALA A 82 0.01 -11.50 6.92
CA ALA A 82 -0.71 -10.26 6.63
C ALA A 82 -0.61 -9.24 7.78
N ASN A 83 -0.72 -9.67 9.03
CA ASN A 83 -0.56 -8.77 10.19
C ASN A 83 0.86 -8.24 10.31
N THR A 84 1.87 -9.06 10.03
CA THR A 84 3.27 -8.64 10.01
C THR A 84 3.50 -7.59 8.94
N ALA A 85 3.00 -7.80 7.73
CA ALA A 85 3.09 -6.83 6.64
C ALA A 85 2.41 -5.51 7.00
N ARG A 86 1.25 -5.56 7.64
CA ARG A 86 0.54 -4.36 8.13
C ARG A 86 1.36 -3.60 9.18
N VAL A 87 1.99 -4.30 10.11
CA VAL A 87 2.89 -3.69 11.11
C VAL A 87 4.10 -3.04 10.44
N MET A 88 4.66 -3.69 9.43
CA MET A 88 5.77 -3.12 8.65
C MET A 88 5.36 -1.80 7.98
N LEU A 89 4.19 -1.77 7.35
CA LEU A 89 3.65 -0.56 6.71
C LEU A 89 3.20 0.51 7.71
N SER A 90 2.99 0.13 8.96
CA SER A 90 2.73 1.09 10.05
C SER A 90 4.01 1.71 10.58
N SER A 91 5.11 0.98 10.55
CA SER A 91 6.42 1.43 11.06
C SER A 91 7.22 2.21 10.00
N LEU A 92 7.10 1.80 8.74
CA LEU A 92 7.81 2.39 7.60
C LEU A 92 6.79 2.72 6.53
N SER A 93 6.93 3.89 5.89
CA SER A 93 6.09 4.21 4.73
C SER A 93 6.39 3.23 3.59
N PRO A 94 5.46 3.04 2.62
CA PRO A 94 5.73 2.19 1.46
C PRO A 94 7.03 2.57 0.72
N ALA A 95 7.29 3.87 0.55
CA ALA A 95 8.50 4.37 -0.09
C ALA A 95 9.77 4.03 0.70
N GLN A 96 9.73 4.21 2.03
CA GLN A 96 10.86 3.86 2.91
C GLN A 96 11.15 2.37 2.88
N LEU A 97 10.11 1.56 2.91
CA LEU A 97 10.23 0.10 2.86
C LEU A 97 10.82 -0.37 1.53
N GLN A 98 10.32 0.18 0.42
CA GLN A 98 10.87 -0.10 -0.91
C GLN A 98 12.35 0.28 -1.00
N SER A 99 12.71 1.48 -0.54
CA SER A 99 14.09 1.96 -0.53
C SER A 99 15.00 1.05 0.30
N ALA A 100 14.55 0.63 1.48
CA ALA A 100 15.31 -0.27 2.35
C ALA A 100 15.58 -1.62 1.68
N ILE A 101 14.59 -2.17 0.99
CA ILE A 101 14.72 -3.45 0.28
C ILE A 101 15.66 -3.31 -0.91
N VAL A 102 15.51 -2.27 -1.72
CA VAL A 102 16.35 -2.01 -2.91
C VAL A 102 17.81 -1.79 -2.51
N ASN A 103 18.04 -1.09 -1.41
CA ASN A 103 19.39 -0.77 -0.92
C ASN A 103 19.98 -1.86 0.00
N SER A 104 19.28 -2.98 0.18
CA SER A 104 19.71 -4.07 1.07
C SER A 104 19.95 -3.59 2.51
N ASP A 105 19.13 -2.67 2.98
CA ASP A 105 19.24 -2.07 4.31
C ASP A 105 18.53 -2.96 5.34
N VAL A 106 19.23 -3.99 5.79
CA VAL A 106 18.73 -4.97 6.77
C VAL A 106 18.33 -4.28 8.09
N ARG A 107 19.10 -3.28 8.52
CA ARG A 107 18.87 -2.61 9.80
C ARG A 107 17.54 -1.90 9.86
N THR A 108 17.19 -1.18 8.81
CA THR A 108 15.90 -0.48 8.72
C THR A 108 14.74 -1.46 8.76
N ILE A 109 14.82 -2.57 8.03
CA ILE A 109 13.77 -3.59 8.02
C ILE A 109 13.68 -4.27 9.39
N GLN A 110 14.82 -4.58 9.99
CA GLN A 110 14.90 -5.24 11.28
C GLN A 110 14.46 -4.33 12.45
N SER A 111 14.43 -3.03 12.25
CA SER A 111 13.91 -2.05 13.24
C SER A 111 12.42 -2.22 13.48
N VAL A 112 11.69 -2.85 12.56
CA VAL A 112 10.27 -3.14 12.73
C VAL A 112 10.10 -4.23 13.79
N LYS A 113 9.20 -3.96 14.75
CA LYS A 113 8.91 -4.90 15.84
C LYS A 113 8.42 -6.24 15.28
N GLY A 114 9.04 -7.34 15.71
CA GLY A 114 8.67 -8.68 15.30
C GLY A 114 9.42 -9.20 14.07
N ILE A 115 10.29 -8.39 13.47
CA ILE A 115 11.12 -8.80 12.33
C ILE A 115 12.55 -9.09 12.83
N GLY A 116 12.95 -10.36 12.73
CA GLY A 116 14.31 -10.78 13.05
C GLY A 116 15.27 -10.65 11.85
N ALA A 117 16.56 -10.86 12.12
CA ALA A 117 17.58 -10.75 11.09
C ALA A 117 17.36 -11.70 9.91
N LYS A 118 16.96 -12.94 10.17
CA LYS A 118 16.69 -13.93 9.11
C LYS A 118 15.53 -13.53 8.23
N THR A 119 14.43 -13.06 8.83
CA THR A 119 13.25 -12.61 8.09
C THR A 119 13.57 -11.38 7.26
N ALA A 120 14.32 -10.42 7.81
CA ALA A 120 14.74 -9.22 7.08
C ALA A 120 15.61 -9.57 5.87
N GLN A 121 16.57 -10.46 6.02
CA GLN A 121 17.42 -10.94 4.93
C GLN A 121 16.61 -11.65 3.85
N ARG A 122 15.66 -12.47 4.25
CA ARG A 122 14.78 -13.19 3.33
C ARG A 122 13.88 -12.24 2.53
N ILE A 123 13.32 -11.24 3.17
CA ILE A 123 12.53 -10.20 2.50
C ILE A 123 13.37 -9.53 1.41
N ILE A 124 14.60 -9.14 1.72
CA ILE A 124 15.50 -8.51 0.76
C ILE A 124 15.81 -9.47 -0.39
N LEU A 125 16.17 -10.69 -0.08
CA LEU A 125 16.54 -11.71 -1.08
C LEU A 125 15.38 -11.97 -2.06
N ASP A 126 14.17 -12.14 -1.53
CA ASP A 126 13.00 -12.50 -2.33
C ASP A 126 12.40 -11.31 -3.10
N LEU A 127 12.51 -10.09 -2.58
CA LEU A 127 11.77 -8.95 -3.10
C LEU A 127 12.61 -7.88 -3.80
N LYS A 128 13.93 -7.91 -3.67
CA LYS A 128 14.79 -6.83 -4.23
C LYS A 128 14.54 -6.59 -5.72
N GLU A 129 14.55 -7.63 -6.53
CA GLU A 129 14.31 -7.51 -7.98
C GLU A 129 12.91 -7.01 -8.29
N LYS A 130 11.91 -7.50 -7.57
CA LYS A 130 10.51 -7.11 -7.76
C LYS A 130 10.28 -5.64 -7.37
N MET A 131 10.95 -5.18 -6.33
CA MET A 131 10.89 -3.77 -5.91
C MET A 131 11.54 -2.83 -6.91
N VAL A 132 12.65 -3.23 -7.51
CA VAL A 132 13.31 -2.46 -8.58
C VAL A 132 12.39 -2.32 -9.80
N LYS A 133 11.72 -3.40 -10.21
CA LYS A 133 10.74 -3.36 -11.31
C LYS A 133 9.57 -2.43 -11.00
N LEU A 134 9.06 -2.49 -9.78
CA LEU A 134 7.96 -1.64 -9.35
C LEU A 134 8.33 -0.15 -9.39
N THR A 135 9.58 0.19 -9.06
CA THR A 135 10.10 1.56 -9.19
C THR A 135 10.10 2.02 -10.65
N SER A 136 10.55 1.16 -11.56
CA SER A 136 10.60 1.47 -12.98
C SER A 136 9.21 1.70 -13.57
N ASP A 137 8.26 0.87 -13.21
CA ASP A 137 6.87 0.97 -13.68
C ASP A 137 6.19 2.26 -13.18
N ASN A 138 6.39 2.61 -11.90
CA ASN A 138 5.88 3.86 -11.35
C ASN A 138 6.51 5.09 -11.99
N ALA A 139 7.80 5.07 -12.24
CA ALA A 139 8.49 6.16 -12.96
C ALA A 139 7.96 6.35 -14.39
N SER A 140 7.68 5.24 -15.08
CA SER A 140 7.09 5.27 -16.43
C SER A 140 5.68 5.85 -16.43
N LEU A 141 4.85 5.48 -15.45
CA LEU A 141 3.48 5.99 -15.32
C LEU A 141 3.44 7.48 -14.99
N VAL A 142 4.33 7.94 -14.11
CA VAL A 142 4.43 9.36 -13.75
C VAL A 142 4.92 10.17 -14.97
N ALA A 143 5.89 9.68 -15.71
CA ALA A 143 6.38 10.33 -16.93
C ALA A 143 5.30 10.38 -18.01
N ALA A 144 4.51 9.32 -18.19
CA ALA A 144 3.41 9.26 -19.14
C ALA A 144 2.24 10.19 -18.76
N SER A 145 1.99 10.37 -17.45
CA SER A 145 0.91 11.27 -16.98
C SER A 145 1.29 12.76 -17.06
N GLN A 146 2.57 13.09 -17.05
CA GLN A 146 3.04 14.48 -17.16
C GLN A 146 3.19 14.94 -18.60
N SER A 147 3.41 14.03 -19.52
CA SER A 147 3.66 14.33 -20.93
C SER A 147 2.47 14.95 -21.69
N PRO A 148 1.22 14.49 -21.53
CA PRO A 148 0.08 15.06 -22.25
C PRO A 148 -0.34 16.43 -21.76
N SER A 149 -0.29 16.68 -20.45
CA SER A 149 -0.74 17.96 -19.88
C SER A 149 0.21 19.12 -20.23
N SER A 150 1.50 18.87 -20.26
CA SER A 150 2.47 19.91 -20.65
C SER A 150 2.40 20.26 -22.15
N LYS A 151 2.02 19.31 -23.01
CA LYS A 151 1.81 19.58 -24.44
C LYS A 151 0.52 20.36 -24.71
N GLU A 152 -0.57 20.08 -23.98
CA GLU A 152 -1.81 20.84 -24.09
C GLU A 152 -1.64 22.27 -23.59
N GLU A 153 -0.95 22.48 -22.47
CA GLU A 153 -0.66 23.81 -21.94
C GLU A 153 0.24 24.61 -22.90
N ALA A 154 1.23 23.98 -23.51
CA ALA A 154 2.10 24.61 -24.49
C ALA A 154 1.35 25.02 -25.76
N LEU A 155 0.43 24.18 -26.24
CA LEU A 155 -0.43 24.48 -27.39
C LEU A 155 -1.42 25.59 -27.09
N ALA A 156 -2.05 25.61 -25.93
CA ALA A 156 -2.95 26.66 -25.51
C ALA A 156 -2.25 28.02 -25.36
N ALA A 157 -1.00 28.03 -24.89
CA ALA A 157 -0.19 29.24 -24.78
C ALA A 157 0.24 29.78 -26.15
N LEU A 158 0.38 28.93 -27.15
CA LEU A 158 0.75 29.33 -28.53
C LEU A 158 -0.43 29.85 -29.34
N GLU A 159 -1.64 29.52 -29.01
CA GLU A 159 -2.88 30.00 -29.67
C GLU A 159 -3.35 31.38 -29.20
N VAL A 160 -2.75 31.89 -28.11
CA VAL A 160 -3.05 33.21 -27.54
C VAL A 160 -2.00 34.24 -28.01
#